data_e91cbff6da1039436253697a8a0daaee
#
_entry.id   e91cbff6da1039436253697a8a0daaee
#
_cell.length_a   1.000
_cell.length_b   1.000
_cell.length_c   1.000
_cell.angle_alpha   90.00
_cell.angle_beta   90.00
_cell.angle_gamma   90.00
#
_symmetry.space_group_name_H-M   'P 1'
#
loop_
_entity.id
_entity.type
_entity.pdbx_description
1 polymer ?
#
loop_
_entity_poly.entity_id
_entity_poly.type
_entity_poly.pdbx_seq_one_letter_code
_entity_poly.pdbx_strand_id
1 'polypeptide(L)'
;MISSIQLLFDRFLSGFKQQIELQDQNMRTLIKLLLMIVVLPLATPSKLNASPEEDAKTVAALDTKYQAAVKANDAQTMDQILADDFVLVTGRGKVYNKADLIGSARKKEVTYERQDEELGTQKVRVWGDTAVVTALLWIKSVQEGKPADYKLWFSDTYVRTPTGWRYVFGQASLPLPKAESPPKP
;
A
#
# COMPACT_ATOMS: atom_id res chain seq x y z
N MET A 1 81.53 19.55 -37.20
CA MET A 1 81.17 19.50 -35.78
C MET A 1 79.74 20.07 -35.48
N ILE A 2 79.17 20.83 -36.42
CA ILE A 2 77.80 21.44 -36.24
C ILE A 2 76.65 20.41 -36.51
N SER A 3 76.90 19.37 -37.34
CA SER A 3 75.93 18.40 -37.80
C SER A 3 75.41 17.45 -36.69
N SER A 4 76.20 17.11 -35.69
CA SER A 4 75.81 16.14 -34.63
C SER A 4 74.95 16.76 -33.55
N ILE A 5 75.12 18.05 -33.25
CA ILE A 5 74.33 18.78 -32.27
C ILE A 5 72.93 19.05 -32.83
N GLN A 6 72.81 19.35 -34.09
CA GLN A 6 71.55 19.57 -34.79
C GLN A 6 70.72 18.31 -34.81
N LEU A 7 71.32 17.15 -35.07
CA LEU A 7 70.59 15.86 -35.06
C LEU A 7 70.06 15.45 -33.65
N LEU A 8 70.84 15.77 -32.63
CA LEU A 8 70.42 15.53 -31.23
C LEU A 8 69.26 16.46 -30.81
N PHE A 9 69.30 17.71 -31.24
CA PHE A 9 68.25 18.67 -30.97
C PHE A 9 66.92 18.34 -31.66
N ASP A 10 66.99 17.91 -32.94
CA ASP A 10 65.79 17.47 -33.69
C ASP A 10 65.21 16.20 -33.16
N ARG A 11 65.97 15.24 -32.65
CA ARG A 11 65.48 14.04 -31.96
C ARG A 11 64.85 14.40 -30.64
N PHE A 12 65.42 15.33 -29.89
CA PHE A 12 64.80 15.78 -28.60
C PHE A 12 63.49 16.48 -28.85
N LEU A 13 63.41 17.38 -29.83
CA LEU A 13 62.17 18.07 -30.21
C LEU A 13 61.07 17.12 -30.72
N SER A 14 61.48 16.11 -31.54
CA SER A 14 60.50 15.11 -32.01
C SER A 14 59.97 14.24 -30.89
N GLY A 15 60.82 13.80 -29.95
CA GLY A 15 60.40 13.06 -28.77
C GLY A 15 59.47 13.86 -27.86
N PHE A 16 59.77 15.16 -27.71
CA PHE A 16 58.90 16.03 -26.88
C PHE A 16 57.53 16.29 -27.53
N LYS A 17 57.47 16.48 -28.85
CA LYS A 17 56.25 16.58 -29.62
C LYS A 17 55.40 15.31 -29.49
N GLN A 18 56.05 14.15 -29.65
CA GLN A 18 55.35 12.86 -29.55
C GLN A 18 54.77 12.62 -28.16
N GLN A 19 55.43 13.08 -27.10
CA GLN A 19 54.97 12.96 -25.75
C GLN A 19 53.76 13.88 -25.45
N ILE A 20 53.76 15.08 -26.04
CA ILE A 20 52.61 16.00 -25.92
C ILE A 20 51.40 15.47 -26.67
N GLU A 21 51.59 14.91 -27.89
CA GLU A 21 50.48 14.31 -28.67
C GLU A 21 49.86 13.10 -27.96
N LEU A 22 50.68 12.23 -27.36
CA LEU A 22 50.22 11.09 -26.57
C LEU A 22 49.43 11.51 -25.33
N GLN A 23 49.84 12.59 -24.66
CA GLN A 23 49.13 13.12 -23.49
C GLN A 23 47.80 13.76 -23.89
N ASP A 24 47.73 14.47 -25.01
CA ASP A 24 46.49 15.06 -25.53
C ASP A 24 45.50 13.99 -26.00
N GLN A 25 45.99 12.91 -26.66
CA GLN A 25 45.14 11.76 -27.04
C GLN A 25 44.59 11.02 -25.83
N ASN A 26 45.40 10.80 -24.78
CA ASN A 26 44.95 10.16 -23.56
C ASN A 26 43.92 11.03 -22.83
N MET A 27 44.10 12.34 -22.78
CA MET A 27 43.15 13.28 -22.17
C MET A 27 41.83 13.33 -22.94
N ARG A 28 41.87 13.34 -24.27
CA ARG A 28 40.66 13.28 -25.11
C ARG A 28 39.91 11.95 -24.96
N THR A 29 40.64 10.86 -24.80
CA THR A 29 40.05 9.53 -24.55
C THR A 29 39.40 9.45 -23.15
N LEU A 30 40.05 10.00 -22.12
CA LEU A 30 39.50 10.12 -20.76
C LEU A 30 38.24 11.00 -20.71
N ILE A 31 38.23 12.13 -21.43
CA ILE A 31 37.08 13.01 -21.54
C ILE A 31 35.91 12.31 -22.25
N LYS A 32 36.17 11.54 -23.32
CA LYS A 32 35.15 10.75 -24.02
C LYS A 32 34.60 9.63 -23.15
N LEU A 33 35.41 8.94 -22.35
CA LEU A 33 34.99 7.94 -21.38
C LEU A 33 34.17 8.57 -20.25
N LEU A 34 34.58 9.75 -19.76
CA LEU A 34 33.83 10.48 -18.71
C LEU A 34 32.48 10.98 -19.23
N LEU A 35 32.38 11.43 -20.47
CA LEU A 35 31.14 11.84 -21.12
C LEU A 35 30.19 10.66 -21.42
N MET A 36 30.71 9.46 -21.61
CA MET A 36 29.89 8.25 -21.80
C MET A 36 29.24 7.75 -20.51
N ILE A 37 29.75 8.11 -19.34
CA ILE A 37 29.20 7.70 -18.04
C ILE A 37 28.00 8.56 -17.61
N VAL A 38 27.81 9.75 -18.22
CA VAL A 38 26.78 10.71 -17.83
C VAL A 38 25.38 10.45 -18.44
N VAL A 39 25.25 9.47 -19.35
CA VAL A 39 23.95 9.12 -19.96
C VAL A 39 23.52 7.70 -19.55
N LEU A 40 23.69 7.34 -18.28
CA LEU A 40 22.79 6.34 -17.71
C LEU A 40 21.48 7.07 -17.40
N PRO A 41 20.35 6.73 -18.07
CA PRO A 41 19.08 7.21 -17.56
C PRO A 41 19.00 6.68 -16.13
N LEU A 42 18.90 7.59 -15.14
CA LEU A 42 18.35 7.24 -13.84
C LEU A 42 16.94 6.72 -14.16
N ALA A 43 16.83 5.42 -14.43
CA ALA A 43 15.56 4.73 -14.36
C ALA A 43 15.13 4.86 -12.89
N THR A 44 14.41 5.94 -12.58
CA THR A 44 13.61 5.99 -11.37
C THR A 44 12.77 4.72 -11.41
N PRO A 45 12.83 3.87 -10.38
CA PRO A 45 11.90 2.75 -10.32
C PRO A 45 10.50 3.38 -10.39
N SER A 46 9.88 3.32 -11.57
CA SER A 46 8.45 3.54 -11.67
C SER A 46 7.86 2.51 -10.71
N LYS A 47 7.32 2.96 -9.57
CA LYS A 47 6.41 2.12 -8.81
C LYS A 47 5.40 1.65 -9.85
N LEU A 48 5.45 0.36 -10.21
CA LEU A 48 4.35 -0.28 -10.90
C LEU A 48 3.17 -0.14 -9.95
N ASN A 49 2.42 0.96 -10.08
CA ASN A 49 1.15 1.07 -9.41
C ASN A 49 0.29 -0.03 -10.04
N ALA A 50 -0.24 -0.90 -9.20
CA ALA A 50 -1.22 -1.88 -9.63
C ALA A 50 -2.35 -1.16 -10.39
N SER A 51 -2.99 -1.82 -11.33
CA SER A 51 -4.13 -1.22 -12.01
C SER A 51 -5.26 -0.95 -10.99
N PRO A 52 -6.16 0.01 -11.26
CA PRO A 52 -7.30 0.24 -10.35
C PRO A 52 -8.13 -1.02 -10.09
N GLU A 53 -8.18 -1.94 -11.05
CA GLU A 53 -8.88 -3.23 -10.89
C GLU A 53 -8.12 -4.19 -9.98
N GLU A 54 -6.79 -4.23 -10.06
CA GLU A 54 -5.96 -5.04 -9.17
C GLU A 54 -6.00 -4.50 -7.74
N ASP A 55 -5.99 -3.18 -7.60
CA ASP A 55 -6.16 -2.51 -6.32
C ASP A 55 -7.53 -2.80 -5.71
N ALA A 56 -8.60 -2.72 -6.51
CA ALA A 56 -9.93 -3.05 -6.05
C ALA A 56 -10.03 -4.50 -5.56
N LYS A 57 -9.43 -5.47 -6.27
CA LYS A 57 -9.37 -6.87 -5.83
C LYS A 57 -8.58 -7.03 -4.54
N THR A 58 -7.45 -6.34 -4.43
CA THR A 58 -6.59 -6.38 -3.23
C THR A 58 -7.33 -5.83 -2.01
N VAL A 59 -8.00 -4.68 -2.16
CA VAL A 59 -8.74 -4.04 -1.07
C VAL A 59 -9.97 -4.88 -0.71
N ALA A 60 -10.69 -5.43 -1.68
CA ALA A 60 -11.81 -6.34 -1.43
C ALA A 60 -11.40 -7.54 -0.57
N ALA A 61 -10.30 -8.20 -0.94
CA ALA A 61 -9.77 -9.34 -0.20
C ALA A 61 -9.28 -8.95 1.20
N LEU A 62 -8.70 -7.75 1.34
CA LEU A 62 -8.22 -7.24 2.63
C LEU A 62 -9.40 -6.96 3.58
N ASP A 63 -10.49 -6.40 3.06
CA ASP A 63 -11.71 -6.13 3.81
C ASP A 63 -12.37 -7.43 4.30
N THR A 64 -12.58 -8.37 3.41
CA THR A 64 -13.09 -9.71 3.76
C THR A 64 -12.20 -10.41 4.81
N LYS A 65 -10.87 -10.26 4.69
CA LYS A 65 -9.92 -10.77 5.69
C LYS A 65 -10.11 -10.07 7.04
N TYR A 66 -10.37 -8.77 7.05
CA TYR A 66 -10.63 -8.01 8.28
C TYR A 66 -11.92 -8.51 8.96
N GLN A 67 -13.03 -8.68 8.23
CA GLN A 67 -14.27 -9.20 8.78
C GLN A 67 -14.09 -10.61 9.37
N ALA A 68 -13.32 -11.47 8.69
CA ALA A 68 -12.98 -12.79 9.21
C ALA A 68 -12.12 -12.73 10.48
N ALA A 69 -11.18 -11.80 10.57
CA ALA A 69 -10.36 -11.57 11.77
C ALA A 69 -11.22 -11.08 12.95
N VAL A 70 -12.16 -10.17 12.72
CA VAL A 70 -13.13 -9.73 13.73
C VAL A 70 -13.96 -10.92 14.23
N LYS A 71 -14.50 -11.72 13.34
CA LYS A 71 -15.27 -12.93 13.68
C LYS A 71 -14.48 -13.90 14.57
N ALA A 72 -13.20 -14.08 14.26
CA ALA A 72 -12.31 -14.97 15.01
C ALA A 72 -11.73 -14.35 16.29
N ASN A 73 -11.95 -13.06 16.55
CA ASN A 73 -11.25 -12.29 17.57
C ASN A 73 -9.70 -12.35 17.38
N ASP A 74 -9.24 -12.38 16.11
CA ASP A 74 -7.83 -12.40 15.76
C ASP A 74 -7.26 -10.98 15.82
N ALA A 75 -6.90 -10.57 17.02
CA ALA A 75 -6.34 -9.25 17.31
C ALA A 75 -5.04 -8.98 16.53
N GLN A 76 -4.25 -10.01 16.19
CA GLN A 76 -3.01 -9.84 15.47
C GLN A 76 -3.28 -9.47 14.00
N THR A 77 -4.18 -10.18 13.34
CA THR A 77 -4.56 -9.86 11.95
C THR A 77 -5.27 -8.50 11.87
N MET A 78 -6.16 -8.19 12.83
CA MET A 78 -6.80 -6.87 12.92
C MET A 78 -5.75 -5.75 13.06
N ASP A 79 -4.75 -5.91 13.94
CA ASP A 79 -3.69 -4.93 14.17
C ASP A 79 -2.85 -4.64 12.90
N GLN A 80 -2.60 -5.67 12.10
CA GLN A 80 -1.87 -5.54 10.83
C GLN A 80 -2.66 -4.79 9.75
N ILE A 81 -3.98 -4.87 9.76
CA ILE A 81 -4.86 -4.26 8.75
C ILE A 81 -5.22 -2.83 9.11
N LEU A 82 -5.52 -2.57 10.39
CA LEU A 82 -5.89 -1.25 10.88
C LEU A 82 -4.70 -0.29 10.86
N ALA A 83 -4.93 0.93 10.37
CA ALA A 83 -3.98 2.03 10.51
C ALA A 83 -3.85 2.46 11.99
N ASP A 84 -2.75 3.11 12.35
CA ASP A 84 -2.54 3.52 13.74
C ASP A 84 -3.52 4.62 14.19
N ASP A 85 -3.96 5.44 13.25
CA ASP A 85 -4.96 6.51 13.44
C ASP A 85 -6.40 6.09 13.06
N PHE A 86 -6.64 4.78 12.96
CA PHE A 86 -7.94 4.22 12.59
C PHE A 86 -9.08 4.71 13.48
N VAL A 87 -10.22 4.99 12.86
CA VAL A 87 -11.48 5.35 13.54
C VAL A 87 -12.66 4.59 12.95
N LEU A 88 -13.50 4.02 13.79
CA LEU A 88 -14.82 3.47 13.43
C LEU A 88 -15.92 4.32 14.05
N VAL A 89 -16.89 4.76 13.25
CA VAL A 89 -18.11 5.41 13.71
C VAL A 89 -19.28 4.47 13.46
N THR A 90 -19.95 4.03 14.52
CA THR A 90 -21.13 3.17 14.41
C THR A 90 -22.38 3.98 14.08
N GLY A 91 -23.43 3.33 13.59
CA GLY A 91 -24.69 3.97 13.25
C GLY A 91 -25.40 4.67 14.43
N ARG A 92 -25.01 4.37 15.66
CA ARG A 92 -25.50 5.04 16.88
C ARG A 92 -24.57 6.15 17.37
N GLY A 93 -23.56 6.51 16.57
CA GLY A 93 -22.62 7.58 16.88
C GLY A 93 -21.51 7.21 17.88
N LYS A 94 -21.40 5.94 18.29
CA LYS A 94 -20.27 5.52 19.11
C LYS A 94 -19.02 5.44 18.25
N VAL A 95 -17.92 6.00 18.76
CA VAL A 95 -16.63 6.05 18.10
C VAL A 95 -15.68 5.07 18.80
N TYR A 96 -14.93 4.31 17.99
CA TYR A 96 -13.88 3.42 18.45
C TYR A 96 -12.58 3.71 17.69
N ASN A 97 -11.47 3.61 18.36
CA ASN A 97 -10.14 3.64 17.75
C ASN A 97 -9.58 2.22 17.61
N LYS A 98 -8.39 2.10 17.02
CA LYS A 98 -7.67 0.83 16.86
C LYS A 98 -7.49 0.09 18.20
N ALA A 99 -7.05 0.81 19.24
CA ALA A 99 -6.77 0.19 20.56
C ALA A 99 -8.02 -0.40 21.19
N ASP A 100 -9.17 0.25 21.03
CA ASP A 100 -10.47 -0.24 21.53
C ASP A 100 -10.83 -1.58 20.87
N LEU A 101 -10.73 -1.66 19.53
CA LEU A 101 -11.07 -2.87 18.78
C LEU A 101 -10.13 -4.03 19.09
N ILE A 102 -8.82 -3.76 19.10
CA ILE A 102 -7.79 -4.75 19.44
C ILE A 102 -7.95 -5.24 20.90
N GLY A 103 -8.22 -4.31 21.80
CA GLY A 103 -8.48 -4.62 23.22
C GLY A 103 -9.69 -5.53 23.41
N SER A 104 -10.80 -5.22 22.74
CA SER A 104 -12.03 -6.03 22.74
C SER A 104 -11.78 -7.44 22.18
N ALA A 105 -11.08 -7.54 21.04
CA ALA A 105 -10.76 -8.83 20.44
C ALA A 105 -9.86 -9.70 21.34
N ARG A 106 -8.82 -9.11 21.96
CA ARG A 106 -7.94 -9.84 22.90
C ARG A 106 -8.68 -10.39 24.10
N LYS A 107 -9.65 -9.64 24.61
CA LYS A 107 -10.51 -10.05 25.75
C LYS A 107 -11.68 -10.93 25.31
N LYS A 108 -11.92 -11.10 24.01
CA LYS A 108 -13.07 -11.80 23.43
C LYS A 108 -14.40 -11.28 24.01
N GLU A 109 -14.53 -9.95 24.14
CA GLU A 109 -15.71 -9.30 24.71
C GLU A 109 -16.98 -9.54 23.88
N VAL A 110 -16.79 -9.85 22.58
CA VAL A 110 -17.88 -10.24 21.68
C VAL A 110 -17.56 -11.61 21.08
N THR A 111 -18.51 -12.51 21.13
CA THR A 111 -18.44 -13.80 20.43
C THR A 111 -19.31 -13.72 19.19
N TYR A 112 -18.74 -14.03 18.03
CA TYR A 112 -19.44 -13.94 16.75
C TYR A 112 -19.77 -15.32 16.20
N GLU A 113 -21.05 -15.56 15.92
CA GLU A 113 -21.48 -16.66 15.06
C GLU A 113 -21.36 -16.25 13.58
N ARG A 114 -21.70 -14.98 13.28
CA ARG A 114 -21.56 -14.35 11.98
C ARG A 114 -20.95 -12.95 12.09
N GLN A 115 -20.08 -12.67 11.16
CA GLN A 115 -19.51 -11.37 10.83
C GLN A 115 -19.17 -11.45 9.34
N ASP A 116 -20.20 -11.66 8.52
CA ASP A 116 -20.02 -12.07 7.14
C ASP A 116 -20.66 -11.03 6.21
N GLU A 117 -19.95 -10.63 5.17
CA GLU A 117 -20.52 -9.84 4.09
C GLU A 117 -21.50 -10.67 3.27
N GLU A 118 -22.65 -10.12 2.95
CA GLU A 118 -23.64 -10.78 2.09
C GLU A 118 -23.09 -10.89 0.67
N LEU A 119 -23.16 -12.10 0.12
CA LEU A 119 -22.62 -12.43 -1.19
C LEU A 119 -23.16 -11.47 -2.28
N GLY A 120 -22.28 -10.94 -3.11
CA GLY A 120 -22.60 -10.05 -4.23
C GLY A 120 -22.89 -8.60 -3.85
N THR A 121 -22.88 -8.24 -2.56
CA THR A 121 -23.12 -6.86 -2.11
C THR A 121 -21.88 -6.01 -2.01
N GLN A 122 -20.68 -6.63 -1.87
CA GLN A 122 -19.42 -5.92 -1.77
C GLN A 122 -19.12 -5.15 -3.06
N LYS A 123 -18.83 -3.87 -2.92
CA LYS A 123 -18.40 -2.95 -3.99
C LYS A 123 -17.17 -2.18 -3.55
N VAL A 124 -16.16 -2.14 -4.39
CA VAL A 124 -14.94 -1.37 -4.16
C VAL A 124 -14.81 -0.28 -5.20
N ARG A 125 -14.45 0.92 -4.75
CA ARG A 125 -14.09 2.05 -5.59
C ARG A 125 -12.71 2.53 -5.21
N VAL A 126 -11.87 2.80 -6.22
CA VAL A 126 -10.47 3.21 -6.04
C VAL A 126 -10.25 4.56 -6.70
N TRP A 127 -9.62 5.50 -5.98
CA TRP A 127 -9.20 6.82 -6.46
C TRP A 127 -7.75 7.06 -6.03
N GLY A 128 -6.81 6.75 -6.92
CA GLY A 128 -5.38 6.84 -6.61
C GLY A 128 -5.00 5.96 -5.41
N ASP A 129 -4.55 6.59 -4.34
CA ASP A 129 -4.12 5.91 -3.11
C ASP A 129 -5.25 5.76 -2.07
N THR A 130 -6.49 5.99 -2.45
CA THR A 130 -7.67 5.82 -1.59
C THR A 130 -8.65 4.84 -2.20
N ALA A 131 -9.20 3.95 -1.38
CA ALA A 131 -10.26 3.03 -1.78
C ALA A 131 -11.36 3.00 -0.73
N VAL A 132 -12.59 2.77 -1.18
CA VAL A 132 -13.75 2.60 -0.32
C VAL A 132 -14.43 1.27 -0.65
N VAL A 133 -14.66 0.47 0.37
CA VAL A 133 -15.47 -0.76 0.31
C VAL A 133 -16.83 -0.47 0.92
N THR A 134 -17.89 -0.90 0.26
CA THR A 134 -19.23 -0.93 0.83
C THR A 134 -19.81 -2.32 0.70
N ALA A 135 -20.44 -2.84 1.75
CA ALA A 135 -21.15 -4.11 1.68
C ALA A 135 -22.28 -4.16 2.72
N LEU A 136 -23.18 -5.11 2.52
CA LEU A 136 -24.17 -5.48 3.52
C LEU A 136 -23.56 -6.55 4.44
N LEU A 137 -23.42 -6.23 5.72
CA LEU A 137 -22.82 -7.09 6.72
C LEU A 137 -23.93 -7.75 7.55
N TRP A 138 -23.83 -9.07 7.72
CA TRP A 138 -24.67 -9.79 8.66
C TRP A 138 -23.87 -10.08 9.93
N ILE A 139 -24.35 -9.53 11.04
CA ILE A 139 -23.78 -9.72 12.37
C ILE A 139 -24.71 -10.59 13.20
N LYS A 140 -24.17 -11.72 13.69
CA LYS A 140 -24.82 -12.54 14.72
C LYS A 140 -23.80 -12.79 15.81
N SER A 141 -24.06 -12.25 16.99
CA SER A 141 -23.06 -12.19 18.06
C SER A 141 -23.69 -12.21 19.44
N VAL A 142 -22.85 -12.46 20.44
CA VAL A 142 -23.20 -12.31 21.85
C VAL A 142 -22.15 -11.40 22.50
N GLN A 143 -22.62 -10.36 23.20
CA GLN A 143 -21.81 -9.47 24.01
C GLN A 143 -22.43 -9.34 25.42
N GLU A 144 -21.66 -9.61 26.45
CA GLU A 144 -22.16 -9.58 27.85
C GLU A 144 -23.45 -10.40 28.05
N GLY A 145 -23.52 -11.57 27.39
CA GLY A 145 -24.69 -12.42 27.42
C GLY A 145 -25.91 -11.93 26.63
N LYS A 146 -25.80 -10.77 25.97
CA LYS A 146 -26.86 -10.18 25.14
C LYS A 146 -26.69 -10.61 23.69
N PRO A 147 -27.63 -11.36 23.10
CA PRO A 147 -27.56 -11.74 21.70
C PRO A 147 -27.93 -10.57 20.80
N ALA A 148 -27.28 -10.52 19.63
CA ALA A 148 -27.57 -9.60 18.53
C ALA A 148 -27.64 -10.39 17.23
N ASP A 149 -28.65 -10.09 16.39
CA ASP A 149 -28.82 -10.67 15.05
C ASP A 149 -29.45 -9.62 14.15
N TYR A 150 -28.61 -9.02 13.29
CA TYR A 150 -29.02 -7.93 12.40
C TYR A 150 -28.10 -7.79 11.19
N LYS A 151 -28.58 -7.06 10.20
CA LYS A 151 -27.79 -6.64 9.05
C LYS A 151 -27.66 -5.11 9.04
N LEU A 152 -26.53 -4.63 8.51
CA LEU A 152 -26.29 -3.20 8.32
C LEU A 152 -25.43 -2.98 7.07
N TRP A 153 -25.51 -1.78 6.49
CA TRP A 153 -24.55 -1.34 5.51
C TRP A 153 -23.34 -0.71 6.20
N PHE A 154 -22.16 -0.98 5.66
CA PHE A 154 -20.96 -0.28 6.07
C PHE A 154 -20.25 0.38 4.89
N SER A 155 -19.35 1.29 5.22
CA SER A 155 -18.44 1.97 4.30
C SER A 155 -17.07 2.04 4.97
N ASP A 156 -16.11 1.31 4.42
CA ASP A 156 -14.76 1.16 4.95
C ASP A 156 -13.76 1.81 3.99
N THR A 157 -12.99 2.76 4.50
CA THR A 157 -12.01 3.52 3.73
C THR A 157 -10.61 2.98 3.99
N TYR A 158 -9.91 2.69 2.90
CA TYR A 158 -8.54 2.23 2.87
C TYR A 158 -7.64 3.27 2.22
N VAL A 159 -6.40 3.42 2.70
CA VAL A 159 -5.37 4.21 2.05
C VAL A 159 -4.14 3.36 1.76
N ARG A 160 -3.49 3.66 0.65
CA ARG A 160 -2.23 3.03 0.29
C ARG A 160 -1.08 3.69 1.06
N THR A 161 -0.29 2.86 1.71
CA THR A 161 0.93 3.26 2.42
C THR A 161 2.15 2.62 1.75
N PRO A 162 3.39 2.96 2.13
CA PRO A 162 4.58 2.28 1.63
C PRO A 162 4.59 0.77 1.88
N THR A 163 3.83 0.29 2.88
CA THR A 163 3.74 -1.12 3.28
C THR A 163 2.47 -1.83 2.80
N GLY A 164 1.67 -1.18 1.96
CA GLY A 164 0.41 -1.70 1.42
C GLY A 164 -0.82 -0.93 1.88
N TRP A 165 -1.98 -1.44 1.55
CA TRP A 165 -3.25 -0.84 1.93
C TRP A 165 -3.51 -0.98 3.44
N ARG A 166 -4.05 0.08 4.07
CA ARG A 166 -4.44 0.13 5.48
C ARG A 166 -5.86 0.64 5.62
N TYR A 167 -6.62 0.04 6.54
CA TYR A 167 -7.97 0.46 6.89
C TYR A 167 -7.88 1.65 7.85
N VAL A 168 -8.35 2.82 7.41
CA VAL A 168 -8.20 4.10 8.15
C VAL A 168 -9.50 4.60 8.76
N PHE A 169 -10.64 4.33 8.12
CA PHE A 169 -11.92 4.85 8.61
C PHE A 169 -13.06 3.91 8.25
N GLY A 170 -13.87 3.54 9.24
CA GLY A 170 -15.08 2.77 9.08
C GLY A 170 -16.33 3.54 9.49
N GLN A 171 -17.40 3.36 8.75
CA GLN A 171 -18.72 3.85 9.13
C GLN A 171 -19.79 2.79 8.89
N ALA A 172 -20.58 2.51 9.91
CA ALA A 172 -21.70 1.60 9.83
C ALA A 172 -23.03 2.35 9.88
N SER A 173 -24.03 1.86 9.14
CA SER A 173 -25.41 2.34 9.29
C SER A 173 -26.05 1.84 10.59
N LEU A 174 -27.22 2.31 10.90
CA LEU A 174 -28.11 1.63 11.85
C LEU A 174 -28.45 0.21 11.33
N PRO A 175 -28.78 -0.74 12.21
CA PRO A 175 -29.35 -2.01 11.78
C PRO A 175 -30.55 -1.82 10.85
N LEU A 176 -30.59 -2.59 9.79
CA LEU A 176 -31.73 -2.59 8.88
C LEU A 176 -32.97 -3.15 9.57
N PRO A 177 -34.18 -2.70 9.21
CA PRO A 177 -35.40 -3.32 9.64
C PRO A 177 -35.40 -4.82 9.34
N LYS A 178 -35.89 -5.64 10.25
CA LYS A 178 -36.14 -7.05 9.93
C LYS A 178 -37.22 -7.12 8.84
N ALA A 179 -37.02 -7.99 7.85
CA ALA A 179 -38.09 -8.25 6.90
C ALA A 179 -39.35 -8.67 7.65
N GLU A 180 -40.44 -7.99 7.37
CA GLU A 180 -41.74 -8.41 7.92
C GLU A 180 -42.03 -9.83 7.43
N SER A 181 -42.34 -10.73 8.36
CA SER A 181 -42.81 -12.05 7.98
C SER A 181 -44.08 -11.86 7.15
N PRO A 182 -44.26 -12.56 6.02
CA PRO A 182 -45.52 -12.48 5.30
C PRO A 182 -46.68 -12.82 6.26
N PRO A 183 -47.82 -12.14 6.13
CA PRO A 183 -48.97 -12.43 7.00
C PRO A 183 -49.26 -13.92 6.93
N LYS A 184 -49.42 -14.53 8.12
CA LYS A 184 -49.83 -15.93 8.19
C LYS A 184 -51.20 -16.06 7.52
N PRO A 185 -51.38 -17.10 6.69
CA PRO A 185 -52.68 -17.38 6.04
C PRO A 185 -53.79 -17.66 7.03
#